data_3b61973aa552fb515636a8b80f19e443
#
_entry.id   3b61973aa552fb515636a8b80f19e443
#
_cell.length_a   1.000
_cell.length_b   1.000
_cell.length_c   1.000
_cell.angle_alpha   90.00
_cell.angle_beta   90.00
_cell.angle_gamma   90.00
#
_symmetry.space_group_name_H-M   'P 1'
#
loop_
_entity.id
_entity.type
_entity.pdbx_description
1 polymer ?
#
loop_
_entity_poly.entity_id
_entity_poly.type
_entity_poly.pdbx_seq_one_letter_code
_entity_poly.pdbx_strand_id
1 'polypeptide(L)'
;MKVKKVLVSQPRPAVIEKSPFYELSEKYNVEIAYKPFIRVVGVSLKEFRAQRVEILTHTAVIFTSRTTVDSFFHICEEARITVPETMKYICQTEAVALYLQKYIVYRKRKISFA
;
A
#
# COMPACT_ATOMS: atom_id res chain seq x y z
N MET A 1 -27.37 25.76 -0.79
CA MET A 1 -26.16 25.80 -1.63
C MET A 1 -26.06 24.51 -2.45
N LYS A 2 -25.87 24.64 -3.75
CA LYS A 2 -25.75 23.47 -4.63
C LYS A 2 -24.28 23.25 -5.00
N VAL A 3 -23.76 22.04 -4.72
CA VAL A 3 -22.42 21.66 -5.10
C VAL A 3 -22.36 21.40 -6.60
N LYS A 4 -21.45 22.04 -7.31
CA LYS A 4 -21.27 21.90 -8.76
C LYS A 4 -19.97 21.21 -9.12
N LYS A 5 -18.90 21.40 -8.33
CA LYS A 5 -17.58 20.83 -8.56
C LYS A 5 -17.03 20.23 -7.27
N VAL A 6 -16.40 19.06 -7.40
CA VAL A 6 -15.75 18.37 -6.28
C VAL A 6 -14.32 18.04 -6.67
N LEU A 7 -13.37 18.35 -5.79
CA LEU A 7 -11.97 17.98 -5.94
C LEU A 7 -11.68 16.76 -5.09
N VAL A 8 -11.22 15.70 -5.75
CA VAL A 8 -10.81 14.45 -5.06
C VAL A 8 -9.29 14.42 -5.04
N SER A 9 -8.70 14.37 -3.85
CA SER A 9 -7.25 14.35 -3.69
C SER A 9 -6.66 12.95 -3.85
N GLN A 10 -7.00 12.30 -4.97
CA GLN A 10 -6.53 10.97 -5.34
C GLN A 10 -6.14 10.97 -6.81
N PRO A 11 -5.31 10.01 -7.24
CA PRO A 11 -5.03 9.83 -8.67
C PRO A 11 -6.32 9.50 -9.43
N ARG A 12 -6.37 9.98 -10.68
CA ARG A 12 -7.50 9.65 -11.55
C ARG A 12 -7.56 8.14 -11.78
N PRO A 13 -8.73 7.48 -11.59
CA PRO A 13 -8.84 6.05 -11.82
C PRO A 13 -8.61 5.70 -13.30
N ALA A 14 -8.00 4.54 -13.55
CA ALA A 14 -7.78 4.04 -14.91
C ALA A 14 -9.09 3.82 -15.66
N VAL A 15 -10.11 3.33 -14.95
CA VAL A 15 -11.48 3.18 -15.48
C VAL A 15 -12.39 4.04 -14.62
N ILE A 16 -12.76 5.20 -15.13
CA ILE A 16 -13.55 6.19 -14.39
C ILE A 16 -14.91 5.64 -13.99
N GLU A 17 -15.56 4.86 -14.84
CA GLU A 17 -16.89 4.30 -14.63
C GLU A 17 -16.95 3.32 -13.44
N LYS A 18 -15.80 2.75 -13.05
CA LYS A 18 -15.69 1.85 -11.88
C LYS A 18 -15.45 2.60 -10.58
N SER A 19 -15.21 3.90 -10.64
CA SER A 19 -15.01 4.71 -9.44
C SER A 19 -16.37 4.99 -8.75
N PRO A 20 -16.44 4.92 -7.42
CA PRO A 20 -17.66 5.31 -6.69
C PRO A 20 -18.03 6.76 -6.90
N PHE A 21 -17.07 7.62 -7.27
CA PHE A 21 -17.34 9.03 -7.57
C PHE A 21 -18.04 9.23 -8.91
N TYR A 22 -17.92 8.28 -9.84
CA TYR A 22 -18.60 8.34 -11.11
C TYR A 22 -20.13 8.33 -10.96
N GLU A 23 -20.64 7.44 -10.12
CA GLU A 23 -22.08 7.37 -9.83
C GLU A 23 -22.59 8.69 -9.23
N LEU A 24 -21.81 9.30 -8.35
CA LEU A 24 -22.15 10.58 -7.75
C LEU A 24 -22.19 11.69 -8.81
N SER A 25 -21.22 11.69 -9.72
CA SER A 25 -21.16 12.63 -10.82
C SER A 25 -22.41 12.55 -11.70
N GLU A 26 -22.80 11.35 -12.09
CA GLU A 26 -23.97 11.12 -12.93
C GLU A 26 -25.29 11.45 -12.20
N LYS A 27 -25.43 10.96 -10.97
CA LYS A 27 -26.66 11.10 -10.20
C LYS A 27 -26.98 12.54 -9.82
N TYR A 28 -25.95 13.31 -9.45
CA TYR A 28 -26.15 14.68 -8.94
C TYR A 28 -25.65 15.76 -9.89
N ASN A 29 -25.23 15.37 -11.09
CA ASN A 29 -24.70 16.29 -12.11
C ASN A 29 -23.57 17.17 -11.53
N VAL A 30 -22.60 16.54 -10.90
CA VAL A 30 -21.45 17.17 -10.27
C VAL A 30 -20.19 16.87 -11.07
N GLU A 31 -19.39 17.87 -11.34
CA GLU A 31 -18.09 17.69 -11.98
C GLU A 31 -17.06 17.21 -10.94
N ILE A 32 -16.37 16.09 -11.24
CA ILE A 32 -15.34 15.53 -10.37
C ILE A 32 -13.97 15.78 -11.01
N ALA A 33 -13.10 16.48 -10.27
CA ALA A 33 -11.70 16.66 -10.65
C ALA A 33 -10.79 15.84 -9.72
N TYR A 34 -9.77 15.21 -10.28
CA TYR A 34 -8.81 14.41 -9.52
C TYR A 34 -7.46 15.14 -9.46
N LYS A 35 -6.91 15.29 -8.26
CA LYS A 35 -5.58 15.89 -8.06
C LYS A 35 -4.87 15.19 -6.90
N PRO A 36 -3.90 14.32 -7.17
CA PRO A 36 -3.11 13.74 -6.09
C PRO A 36 -2.14 14.79 -5.55
N PHE A 37 -2.21 15.06 -4.26
CA PHE A 37 -1.28 15.97 -3.58
C PHE A 37 -0.15 15.23 -2.89
N ILE A 38 -0.30 13.93 -2.69
CA ILE A 38 0.68 13.08 -2.02
C ILE A 38 0.97 11.90 -2.93
N ARG A 39 2.25 11.58 -3.07
CA ARG A 39 2.71 10.39 -3.77
C ARG A 39 3.67 9.63 -2.86
N VAL A 40 3.40 8.35 -2.64
CA VAL A 40 4.29 7.47 -1.89
C VAL A 40 5.25 6.82 -2.87
N VAL A 41 6.54 6.99 -2.63
CA VAL A 41 7.61 6.43 -3.45
C VAL A 41 8.49 5.55 -2.57
N GLY A 42 8.79 4.34 -3.03
CA GLY A 42 9.70 3.46 -2.33
C GLY A 42 11.13 4.01 -2.33
N VAL A 43 11.87 3.69 -1.29
CA VAL A 43 13.28 4.04 -1.17
C VAL A 43 14.08 3.28 -2.22
N SER A 44 15.04 3.93 -2.89
CA SER A 44 15.92 3.26 -3.85
C SER A 44 16.86 2.28 -3.13
N LEU A 45 17.37 1.30 -3.88
CA LEU A 45 18.34 0.33 -3.35
C LEU A 45 19.58 1.03 -2.79
N LYS A 46 20.06 2.09 -3.47
CA LYS A 46 21.20 2.87 -3.01
C LYS A 46 20.95 3.53 -1.66
N GLU A 47 19.81 4.19 -1.51
CA GLU A 47 19.42 4.83 -0.24
C GLU A 47 19.20 3.80 0.87
N PHE A 48 18.60 2.67 0.56
CA PHE A 48 18.40 1.57 1.50
C PHE A 48 19.75 1.05 2.02
N ARG A 49 20.70 0.80 1.14
CA ARG A 49 22.04 0.34 1.53
C ARG A 49 22.80 1.39 2.36
N ALA A 50 22.61 2.66 2.05
CA ALA A 50 23.23 3.75 2.81
C ALA A 50 22.69 3.81 4.26
N GLN A 51 21.44 3.44 4.49
CA GLN A 51 20.84 3.40 5.82
C GLN A 51 21.33 2.23 6.68
N ARG A 52 21.97 1.24 6.08
CA ARG A 52 22.52 0.06 6.76
C ARG A 52 21.49 -0.70 7.60
N VAL A 53 20.26 -0.79 7.13
CA VAL A 53 19.22 -1.57 7.77
C VAL A 53 19.42 -3.05 7.44
N GLU A 54 19.54 -3.88 8.47
CA GLU A 54 19.70 -5.32 8.32
C GLU A 54 18.38 -6.04 8.58
N ILE A 55 17.62 -6.30 7.52
CA ILE A 55 16.30 -6.91 7.61
C ILE A 55 16.36 -8.28 8.29
N LEU A 56 17.37 -9.08 7.96
CA LEU A 56 17.47 -10.46 8.44
C LEU A 56 17.79 -10.59 9.94
N THR A 57 18.22 -9.53 10.59
CA THR A 57 18.42 -9.52 12.05
C THR A 57 17.13 -9.30 12.82
N HIS A 58 16.07 -8.93 12.14
CA HIS A 58 14.76 -8.69 12.75
C HIS A 58 13.89 -9.94 12.65
N THR A 59 13.04 -10.16 13.65
CA THR A 59 12.14 -11.32 13.72
C THR A 59 10.71 -11.00 13.33
N ALA A 60 10.38 -9.73 13.24
CA ALA A 60 9.03 -9.27 12.87
C ALA A 60 9.09 -7.95 12.10
N VAL A 61 8.11 -7.76 11.23
CA VAL A 61 7.91 -6.52 10.46
C VAL A 61 6.51 -6.01 10.71
N ILE A 62 6.40 -4.70 10.93
CA ILE A 62 5.10 -4.03 11.11
C ILE A 62 4.74 -3.34 9.79
N PHE A 63 3.56 -3.65 9.27
CA PHE A 63 3.02 -3.00 8.08
C PHE A 63 1.81 -2.14 8.42
N THR A 64 1.83 -0.90 7.98
CA THR A 64 0.76 0.08 8.24
C THR A 64 -0.17 0.26 7.04
N SER A 65 0.25 -0.16 5.85
CA SER A 65 -0.53 -0.01 4.63
C SER A 65 -0.10 -1.03 3.57
N ARG A 66 -0.92 -1.18 2.52
CA ARG A 66 -0.57 -2.01 1.36
C ARG A 66 0.67 -1.50 0.65
N THR A 67 0.83 -0.18 0.57
CA THR A 67 2.00 0.44 -0.05
C THR A 67 3.29 0.07 0.67
N THR A 68 3.28 0.00 2.00
CA THR A 68 4.46 -0.42 2.77
C THR A 68 4.80 -1.89 2.52
N VAL A 69 3.78 -2.74 2.33
CA VAL A 69 3.99 -4.15 1.95
C VAL A 69 4.71 -4.23 0.60
N ASP A 70 4.18 -3.55 -0.42
CA ASP A 70 4.78 -3.53 -1.75
C ASP A 70 6.22 -3.02 -1.71
N SER A 71 6.47 -1.92 -1.01
CA SER A 71 7.81 -1.32 -0.92
C SER A 71 8.81 -2.22 -0.21
N PHE A 72 8.39 -2.90 0.84
CA PHE A 72 9.24 -3.83 1.58
C PHE A 72 9.68 -5.01 0.70
N PHE A 73 8.73 -5.68 0.05
CA PHE A 73 9.07 -6.84 -0.78
C PHE A 73 9.81 -6.43 -2.05
N HIS A 74 9.52 -5.25 -2.58
CA HIS A 74 10.27 -4.72 -3.72
C HIS A 74 11.74 -4.49 -3.37
N ILE A 75 12.04 -3.86 -2.23
CA ILE A 75 13.43 -3.62 -1.81
C ILE A 75 14.14 -4.94 -1.46
N CYS A 76 13.44 -5.90 -0.88
CA CYS A 76 13.99 -7.23 -0.62
C CYS A 76 14.40 -7.92 -1.93
N GLU A 77 13.56 -7.84 -2.95
CA GLU A 77 13.85 -8.40 -4.27
C GLU A 77 15.07 -7.74 -4.91
N GLU A 78 15.11 -6.41 -4.93
CA GLU A 78 16.24 -5.67 -5.49
C GLU A 78 17.54 -5.93 -4.75
N ALA A 79 17.49 -6.03 -3.43
CA ALA A 79 18.66 -6.30 -2.58
C ALA A 79 19.03 -7.79 -2.54
N ARG A 80 18.27 -8.65 -3.20
CA ARG A 80 18.44 -10.11 -3.18
C ARG A 80 18.37 -10.71 -1.77
N ILE A 81 17.47 -10.16 -0.97
CA ILE A 81 17.20 -10.65 0.39
C ILE A 81 16.03 -11.60 0.32
N THR A 82 16.23 -12.83 0.80
CA THR A 82 15.16 -13.81 0.97
C THR A 82 14.63 -13.70 2.38
N VAL A 83 13.36 -13.30 2.52
CA VAL A 83 12.72 -13.20 3.82
C VAL A 83 12.49 -14.61 4.36
N PRO A 84 13.01 -14.95 5.58
CA PRO A 84 12.85 -16.29 6.12
C PRO A 84 11.40 -16.60 6.47
N GLU A 85 11.03 -17.87 6.39
CA GLU A 85 9.68 -18.31 6.75
C GLU A 85 9.34 -18.11 8.22
N THR A 86 10.36 -17.90 9.05
CA THR A 86 10.19 -17.61 10.48
C THR A 86 9.80 -16.16 10.76
N MET A 87 9.91 -15.28 9.76
CA MET A 87 9.56 -13.87 9.92
C MET A 87 8.08 -13.74 10.28
N LYS A 88 7.81 -12.94 11.30
CA LYS A 88 6.43 -12.61 11.71
C LYS A 88 6.03 -11.26 11.14
N TYR A 89 4.73 -11.11 10.89
CA TYR A 89 4.16 -9.89 10.32
C TYR A 89 3.07 -9.37 11.23
N ILE A 90 3.15 -8.09 11.57
CA ILE A 90 2.15 -7.40 12.38
C ILE A 90 1.55 -6.32 11.49
N CYS A 91 0.25 -6.42 11.24
CA CYS A 91 -0.43 -5.53 10.32
C CYS A 91 -1.44 -4.63 11.05
N GLN A 92 -1.56 -3.40 10.60
CA GLN A 92 -2.48 -2.45 11.22
C GLN A 92 -3.93 -2.86 11.06
N THR A 93 -4.29 -3.51 9.94
CA THR A 93 -5.65 -3.95 9.65
C THR A 93 -5.64 -5.33 9.02
N GLU A 94 -6.81 -6.00 9.06
CA GLU A 94 -7.01 -7.28 8.37
C GLU A 94 -6.76 -7.15 6.86
N ALA A 95 -7.18 -6.04 6.24
CA ALA A 95 -6.98 -5.82 4.81
C ALA A 95 -5.50 -5.85 4.42
N VAL A 96 -4.63 -5.24 5.24
CA VAL A 96 -3.17 -5.28 5.04
C VAL A 96 -2.64 -6.70 5.22
N ALA A 97 -3.13 -7.42 6.24
CA ALA A 97 -2.73 -8.81 6.48
C ALA A 97 -3.08 -9.71 5.30
N LEU A 98 -4.28 -9.59 4.76
CA LEU A 98 -4.71 -10.36 3.59
C LEU A 98 -3.91 -9.99 2.33
N TYR A 99 -3.50 -8.74 2.21
CA TYR A 99 -2.69 -8.27 1.09
C TYR A 99 -1.30 -8.95 1.03
N LEU A 100 -0.80 -9.43 2.16
CA LEU A 100 0.46 -10.19 2.22
C LEU A 100 0.44 -11.46 1.35
N GLN A 101 -0.73 -12.00 1.05
CA GLN A 101 -0.87 -13.18 0.18
C GLN A 101 -0.30 -12.96 -1.23
N LYS A 102 -0.15 -11.72 -1.64
CA LYS A 102 0.50 -11.38 -2.91
C LYS A 102 1.97 -11.81 -2.95
N TYR A 103 2.62 -11.88 -1.78
CA TYR A 103 4.05 -12.13 -1.68
C TYR A 103 4.42 -13.40 -0.93
N ILE A 104 3.59 -13.82 0.04
CA ILE A 104 3.86 -14.97 0.90
C ILE A 104 2.64 -15.86 1.03
N VAL A 105 2.86 -17.10 1.48
CA VAL A 105 1.76 -17.99 1.88
C VAL A 105 1.20 -17.51 3.21
N TYR A 106 -0.11 -17.26 3.26
CA TYR A 106 -0.76 -16.81 4.48
C TYR A 106 -0.78 -17.92 5.54
N ARG A 107 -0.23 -17.61 6.73
CA ARG A 107 -0.24 -18.51 7.87
C ARG A 107 -0.64 -17.73 9.13
N LYS A 108 -1.75 -18.10 9.75
CA LYS A 108 -2.31 -17.40 10.92
C LYS A 108 -1.30 -17.23 12.06
N ARG A 109 -0.43 -18.20 12.29
CA ARG A 109 0.56 -18.15 13.37
C ARG A 109 1.65 -17.10 13.18
N LYS A 110 1.84 -16.64 11.94
CA LYS A 110 2.89 -15.65 11.59
C LYS A 110 2.34 -14.25 11.43
N ILE A 111 1.04 -14.09 11.23
CA ILE A 111 0.42 -12.84 10.84
C ILE A 111 -0.59 -12.43 11.91
N SER A 112 -0.37 -11.24 12.47
CA SER A 112 -1.27 -10.63 13.44
C SER A 112 -1.80 -9.30 12.90
N PHE A 113 -3.03 -8.96 13.25
CA PHE A 113 -3.62 -7.67 12.91
C PHE A 113 -4.57 -7.20 14.00
N ALA A 114 -4.82 -5.88 14.03
CA ALA A 114 -5.75 -5.27 14.97
C ALA A 114 -7.20 -5.41 14.46
#